data_847e049d91b58b9231a3c153205e5133
#
_entry.id   847e049d91b58b9231a3c153205e5133
#
_cell.length_a   1.000
_cell.length_b   1.000
_cell.length_c   1.000
_cell.angle_alpha   90.00
_cell.angle_beta   90.00
_cell.angle_gamma   90.00
#
_symmetry.space_group_name_H-M   'P 1'
#
loop_
_entity.id
_entity.type
_entity.pdbx_description
1 polymer ?
#
loop_
_entity_poly.entity_id
_entity_poly.type
_entity_poly.pdbx_seq_one_letter_code
_entity_poly.pdbx_strand_id
1 'polypeptide(L)'
;MEAVDAGRLKGEAIPLDVVRKLTFHKEARVAELLKKHWPKLEGASTAEMQQQMERFAPIAKTEGGVPFEGKKIYMQSCGKCHLLFGEGGRIGPDLTTFKRDDVMRILLNVVNPSAEIREGFESITVVSTDGRTVNGFLADQDNRVVVVRGIDGQNITIARDDIEEIVPSKKSLMPEGLLNNLTDEQIRNLFTYLKISQPLNQ
;
A
#
# COMPACT_ATOMS: atom_id res chain seq x y z
N MET A 1 -10.18 -3.88 21.62
CA MET A 1 -11.53 -4.19 21.09
C MET A 1 -12.60 -4.17 22.18
N GLU A 2 -12.50 -4.92 23.27
CA GLU A 2 -13.48 -4.97 24.35
C GLU A 2 -13.73 -3.61 25.03
N ALA A 3 -12.73 -2.76 25.16
CA ALA A 3 -12.88 -1.42 25.70
C ALA A 3 -13.75 -0.52 24.80
N VAL A 4 -13.70 -0.72 23.49
CA VAL A 4 -14.56 -0.02 22.53
C VAL A 4 -15.99 -0.58 22.61
N ASP A 5 -16.13 -1.90 22.69
CA ASP A 5 -17.42 -2.57 22.78
C ASP A 5 -18.18 -2.20 24.07
N ALA A 6 -17.44 -2.03 25.17
CA ALA A 6 -17.96 -1.58 26.46
C ALA A 6 -18.14 -0.05 26.57
N GLY A 7 -17.91 0.72 25.50
CA GLY A 7 -18.03 2.19 25.50
C GLY A 7 -16.97 2.95 26.33
N ARG A 8 -15.95 2.25 26.85
CA ARG A 8 -14.87 2.86 27.64
C ARG A 8 -13.82 3.58 26.79
N LEU A 9 -13.76 3.26 25.49
CA LEU A 9 -12.90 3.87 24.50
C LEU A 9 -13.70 4.12 23.23
N LYS A 10 -13.57 5.31 22.64
CA LYS A 10 -14.20 5.59 21.34
C LYS A 10 -13.40 4.89 20.23
N GLY A 11 -14.10 4.28 19.27
CA GLY A 11 -13.45 3.60 18.14
C GLY A 11 -12.53 4.52 17.34
N GLU A 12 -12.90 5.79 17.22
CA GLU A 12 -12.11 6.83 16.55
C GLU A 12 -10.76 7.14 17.25
N ALA A 13 -10.60 6.77 18.51
CA ALA A 13 -9.35 6.94 19.24
C ALA A 13 -8.32 5.84 18.93
N ILE A 14 -8.72 4.78 18.21
CA ILE A 14 -7.81 3.74 17.76
C ILE A 14 -7.32 4.11 16.36
N PRO A 15 -6.00 4.26 16.14
CA PRO A 15 -5.45 4.53 14.82
C PRO A 15 -5.92 3.48 13.79
N LEU A 16 -6.27 3.93 12.60
CA LEU A 16 -6.90 3.09 11.58
C LEU A 16 -5.97 1.95 11.09
N ASP A 17 -4.65 2.18 11.10
CA ASP A 17 -3.64 1.16 10.81
C ASP A 17 -3.67 0.02 11.82
N VAL A 18 -3.92 0.33 13.12
CA VAL A 18 -4.09 -0.69 14.17
C VAL A 18 -5.38 -1.48 13.93
N VAL A 19 -6.46 -0.80 13.60
CA VAL A 19 -7.75 -1.45 13.28
C VAL A 19 -7.59 -2.39 12.09
N ARG A 20 -6.89 -1.98 11.04
CA ARG A 20 -6.63 -2.80 9.85
C ARG A 20 -5.78 -4.02 10.16
N LYS A 21 -4.76 -3.90 11.02
CA LYS A 21 -3.97 -5.06 11.48
C LYS A 21 -4.85 -6.11 12.19
N LEU A 22 -5.89 -5.68 12.89
CA LEU A 22 -6.82 -6.59 13.55
C LEU A 22 -7.68 -7.40 12.56
N THR A 23 -7.82 -6.99 11.28
CA THR A 23 -8.53 -7.78 10.26
C THR A 23 -7.84 -9.12 9.97
N PHE A 24 -6.55 -9.25 10.28
CA PHE A 24 -5.79 -10.50 10.14
C PHE A 24 -5.80 -11.38 11.41
N HIS A 25 -6.51 -10.95 12.44
CA HIS A 25 -6.60 -11.73 13.66
C HIS A 25 -7.60 -12.90 13.48
N LYS A 26 -7.17 -14.12 13.83
CA LYS A 26 -7.95 -15.34 13.58
C LYS A 26 -9.14 -15.56 14.53
N GLU A 27 -9.23 -14.76 15.58
CA GLU A 27 -10.28 -14.90 16.59
C GLU A 27 -11.61 -14.33 16.06
N ALA A 28 -12.65 -15.17 16.03
CA ALA A 28 -13.97 -14.81 15.53
C ALA A 28 -14.56 -13.58 16.24
N ARG A 29 -14.30 -13.44 17.54
CA ARG A 29 -14.76 -12.29 18.33
C ARG A 29 -14.15 -10.98 17.85
N VAL A 30 -12.89 -10.98 17.43
CA VAL A 30 -12.24 -9.78 16.86
C VAL A 30 -12.90 -9.39 15.54
N ALA A 31 -13.18 -10.36 14.67
CA ALA A 31 -13.85 -10.11 13.39
C ALA A 31 -15.28 -9.54 13.59
N GLU A 32 -16.02 -10.08 14.56
CA GLU A 32 -17.36 -9.59 14.92
C GLU A 32 -17.30 -8.13 15.41
N LEU A 33 -16.39 -7.81 16.31
CA LEU A 33 -16.23 -6.47 16.87
C LEU A 33 -15.75 -5.45 15.80
N LEU A 34 -14.88 -5.87 14.87
CA LEU A 34 -14.49 -5.06 13.73
C LEU A 34 -15.71 -4.71 12.87
N LYS A 35 -16.52 -5.70 12.50
CA LYS A 35 -17.72 -5.49 11.70
C LYS A 35 -18.73 -4.59 12.41
N LYS A 36 -18.85 -4.71 13.73
CA LYS A 36 -19.77 -3.90 14.55
C LYS A 36 -19.34 -2.44 14.62
N HIS A 37 -18.08 -2.18 14.92
CA HIS A 37 -17.59 -0.84 15.24
C HIS A 37 -16.98 -0.10 14.03
N TRP A 38 -16.53 -0.84 13.00
CA TRP A 38 -15.99 -0.29 11.75
C TRP A 38 -16.64 -0.94 10.52
N PRO A 39 -17.97 -0.82 10.33
CA PRO A 39 -18.70 -1.50 9.24
C PRO A 39 -18.29 -1.02 7.84
N LYS A 40 -17.66 0.15 7.74
CA LYS A 40 -17.16 0.75 6.51
C LYS A 40 -15.63 0.82 6.49
N LEU A 41 -14.95 -0.17 7.06
CA LEU A 41 -13.50 -0.20 7.06
C LEU A 41 -13.00 -0.33 5.61
N GLU A 42 -12.53 0.79 5.07
CA GLU A 42 -11.95 0.84 3.72
C GLU A 42 -10.59 0.12 3.70
N GLY A 43 -10.31 -0.59 2.61
CA GLY A 43 -9.13 -1.44 2.52
C GLY A 43 -9.20 -2.67 3.42
N ALA A 44 -10.42 -3.10 3.80
CA ALA A 44 -10.62 -4.36 4.52
C ALA A 44 -10.03 -5.52 3.71
N SER A 45 -9.39 -6.44 4.43
CA SER A 45 -8.78 -7.61 3.81
C SER A 45 -9.82 -8.57 3.26
N THR A 46 -9.63 -9.00 2.02
CA THR A 46 -10.42 -10.10 1.44
C THR A 46 -9.95 -11.45 2.01
N ALA A 47 -10.77 -12.49 1.85
CA ALA A 47 -10.37 -13.85 2.21
C ALA A 47 -9.09 -14.30 1.47
N GLU A 48 -8.94 -13.88 0.21
CA GLU A 48 -7.74 -14.15 -0.59
C GLU A 48 -6.51 -13.44 0.00
N MET A 49 -6.61 -12.18 0.37
CA MET A 49 -5.52 -11.44 1.01
C MET A 49 -5.14 -12.08 2.36
N GLN A 50 -6.11 -12.58 3.11
CA GLN A 50 -5.85 -13.30 4.36
C GLN A 50 -5.07 -14.59 4.10
N GLN A 51 -5.44 -15.37 3.09
CA GLN A 51 -4.70 -16.56 2.68
C GLN A 51 -3.27 -16.22 2.22
N GLN A 52 -3.10 -15.13 1.48
CA GLN A 52 -1.77 -14.65 1.08
C GLN A 52 -0.92 -14.26 2.30
N MET A 53 -1.49 -13.56 3.27
CA MET A 53 -0.79 -13.24 4.52
C MET A 53 -0.36 -14.50 5.28
N GLU A 54 -1.24 -15.49 5.39
CA GLU A 54 -0.93 -16.77 6.05
C GLU A 54 0.18 -17.54 5.32
N ARG A 55 0.17 -17.55 3.99
CA ARG A 55 1.17 -18.21 3.16
C ARG A 55 2.53 -17.51 3.25
N PHE A 56 2.55 -16.20 3.09
CA PHE A 56 3.81 -15.47 2.91
C PHE A 56 4.48 -15.04 4.21
N ALA A 57 3.73 -14.91 5.32
CA ALA A 57 4.28 -14.45 6.60
C ALA A 57 5.42 -15.33 7.15
N PRO A 58 5.33 -16.67 7.16
CA PRO A 58 6.45 -17.52 7.61
C PRO A 58 7.67 -17.37 6.69
N ILE A 59 7.46 -17.26 5.38
CA ILE A 59 8.55 -17.13 4.39
C ILE A 59 9.28 -15.80 4.55
N ALA A 60 8.53 -14.70 4.64
CA ALA A 60 9.07 -13.35 4.79
C ALA A 60 9.85 -13.14 6.11
N LYS A 61 9.51 -13.89 7.15
CA LYS A 61 10.21 -13.90 8.46
C LYS A 61 11.44 -14.78 8.48
N THR A 62 11.56 -15.72 7.54
CA THR A 62 12.70 -16.65 7.52
C THR A 62 13.98 -15.88 7.16
N GLU A 63 15.04 -16.11 7.94
CA GLU A 63 16.37 -15.56 7.71
C GLU A 63 17.15 -16.35 6.65
N GLY A 64 18.34 -15.83 6.29
CA GLY A 64 19.24 -16.53 5.36
C GLY A 64 18.92 -16.28 3.88
N GLY A 65 18.14 -15.27 3.55
CA GLY A 65 17.99 -14.80 2.17
C GLY A 65 19.24 -14.05 1.67
N VAL A 66 19.42 -13.99 0.35
CA VAL A 66 20.52 -13.30 -0.32
C VAL A 66 20.07 -11.89 -0.70
N PRO A 67 20.61 -10.82 -0.03
CA PRO A 67 20.11 -9.45 -0.26
C PRO A 67 20.36 -8.94 -1.67
N PHE A 68 21.45 -9.35 -2.35
CA PHE A 68 21.69 -8.97 -3.74
C PHE A 68 20.65 -9.57 -4.72
N GLU A 69 20.23 -10.80 -4.50
CA GLU A 69 19.15 -11.38 -5.29
C GLU A 69 17.80 -10.69 -4.96
N GLY A 70 17.59 -10.35 -3.68
CA GLY A 70 16.45 -9.55 -3.25
C GLY A 70 16.39 -8.18 -3.90
N LYS A 71 17.56 -7.50 -4.07
CA LYS A 71 17.67 -6.22 -4.79
C LYS A 71 17.21 -6.35 -6.25
N LYS A 72 17.60 -7.42 -6.95
CA LYS A 72 17.16 -7.65 -8.34
C LYS A 72 15.63 -7.77 -8.43
N ILE A 73 15.03 -8.56 -7.53
CA ILE A 73 13.58 -8.74 -7.47
C ILE A 73 12.89 -7.42 -7.11
N TYR A 74 13.43 -6.68 -6.14
CA TYR A 74 12.93 -5.35 -5.77
C TYR A 74 12.90 -4.41 -6.98
N MET A 75 13.98 -4.30 -7.72
CA MET A 75 14.07 -3.41 -8.89
C MET A 75 13.08 -3.78 -9.99
N GLN A 76 12.79 -5.07 -10.16
CA GLN A 76 11.83 -5.55 -11.15
C GLN A 76 10.37 -5.29 -10.76
N SER A 77 10.02 -5.45 -9.49
CA SER A 77 8.66 -5.46 -9.00
C SER A 77 8.25 -4.17 -8.26
N CYS A 78 9.13 -3.64 -7.43
CA CYS A 78 8.87 -2.49 -6.55
C CYS A 78 9.60 -1.22 -7.01
N GLY A 79 10.84 -1.38 -7.47
CA GLY A 79 11.75 -0.30 -7.82
C GLY A 79 11.30 0.53 -9.03
N LYS A 80 10.31 0.07 -9.81
CA LYS A 80 9.71 0.89 -10.86
C LYS A 80 8.96 2.10 -10.29
N CYS A 81 8.41 1.96 -9.10
CA CYS A 81 7.61 2.98 -8.44
C CYS A 81 8.25 3.54 -7.17
N HIS A 82 8.96 2.70 -6.41
CA HIS A 82 9.50 3.06 -5.11
C HIS A 82 11.00 3.31 -5.13
N LEU A 83 11.41 4.36 -4.43
CA LEU A 83 12.80 4.63 -4.13
C LEU A 83 13.21 3.83 -2.89
N LEU A 84 14.40 3.22 -2.91
CA LEU A 84 15.06 2.64 -1.75
C LEU A 84 16.57 2.91 -1.83
N PHE A 85 17.11 3.61 -0.84
CA PHE A 85 18.51 4.06 -0.80
C PHE A 85 18.95 4.87 -2.03
N GLY A 86 18.06 5.69 -2.57
CA GLY A 86 18.33 6.53 -3.73
C GLY A 86 18.18 5.81 -5.08
N GLU A 87 17.89 4.52 -5.11
CA GLU A 87 17.69 3.73 -6.33
C GLU A 87 16.20 3.42 -6.53
N GLY A 88 15.69 3.59 -7.76
CA GLY A 88 14.32 3.30 -8.15
C GLY A 88 13.51 4.52 -8.58
N GLY A 89 12.21 4.32 -8.76
CA GLY A 89 11.24 5.33 -9.18
C GLY A 89 10.75 6.20 -8.02
N ARG A 90 10.09 7.32 -8.39
CA ARG A 90 9.53 8.30 -7.44
C ARG A 90 8.00 8.46 -7.59
N ILE A 91 7.34 7.42 -8.06
CA ILE A 91 5.88 7.39 -8.23
C ILE A 91 5.22 7.08 -6.88
N GLY A 92 5.72 6.05 -6.20
CA GLY A 92 5.31 5.70 -4.84
C GLY A 92 6.20 6.34 -3.78
N PRO A 93 5.87 6.16 -2.49
CA PRO A 93 6.68 6.71 -1.40
C PRO A 93 8.09 6.13 -1.36
N ASP A 94 9.06 6.95 -0.91
CA ASP A 94 10.43 6.54 -0.64
C ASP A 94 10.44 5.57 0.55
N LEU A 95 10.84 4.32 0.31
CA LEU A 95 10.89 3.27 1.32
C LEU A 95 12.09 3.38 2.26
N THR A 96 13.10 4.21 1.94
CA THR A 96 14.28 4.40 2.78
C THR A 96 13.90 4.92 4.17
N THR A 97 12.89 5.77 4.23
CA THR A 97 12.42 6.40 5.48
C THR A 97 11.42 5.56 6.26
N PHE A 98 11.01 4.40 5.72
CA PHE A 98 10.06 3.52 6.39
C PHE A 98 10.74 2.67 7.47
N LYS A 99 9.96 2.34 8.52
CA LYS A 99 10.35 1.34 9.50
C LYS A 99 10.25 -0.06 8.88
N ARG A 100 11.35 -0.54 8.30
CA ARG A 100 11.43 -1.77 7.50
C ARG A 100 11.81 -3.02 8.30
N ASP A 101 12.01 -2.90 9.61
CA ASP A 101 12.19 -4.00 10.55
C ASP A 101 10.86 -4.73 10.89
N ASP A 102 9.71 -4.07 10.72
CA ASP A 102 8.40 -4.68 10.87
C ASP A 102 7.98 -5.41 9.58
N VAL A 103 8.43 -6.67 9.45
CA VAL A 103 8.13 -7.54 8.31
C VAL A 103 6.64 -7.71 8.07
N MET A 104 5.84 -7.77 9.15
CA MET A 104 4.39 -7.96 9.02
C MET A 104 3.70 -6.72 8.45
N ARG A 105 4.19 -5.55 8.81
CA ARG A 105 3.69 -4.28 8.23
C ARG A 105 4.05 -4.16 6.76
N ILE A 106 5.30 -4.49 6.39
CA ILE A 106 5.70 -4.50 4.97
C ILE A 106 4.82 -5.48 4.20
N LEU A 107 4.69 -6.71 4.69
CA LEU A 107 3.89 -7.74 4.03
C LEU A 107 2.43 -7.32 3.87
N LEU A 108 1.84 -6.73 4.91
CA LEU A 108 0.48 -6.20 4.84
C LEU A 108 0.33 -5.17 3.72
N ASN A 109 1.25 -4.21 3.62
CA ASN A 109 1.20 -3.17 2.60
C ASN A 109 1.42 -3.71 1.18
N VAL A 110 2.14 -4.84 1.03
CA VAL A 110 2.34 -5.51 -0.26
C VAL A 110 1.12 -6.35 -0.65
N VAL A 111 0.51 -7.06 0.30
CA VAL A 111 -0.66 -7.92 0.06
C VAL A 111 -1.95 -7.11 -0.06
N ASN A 112 -2.11 -6.08 0.78
CA ASN A 112 -3.27 -5.19 0.77
C ASN A 112 -2.80 -3.72 0.70
N PRO A 113 -2.39 -3.24 -0.47
CA PRO A 113 -1.85 -1.89 -0.64
C PRO A 113 -2.89 -0.79 -0.38
N SER A 114 -4.17 -1.13 -0.41
CA SER A 114 -5.26 -0.21 -0.07
C SER A 114 -5.57 -0.15 1.43
N ALA A 115 -4.92 -1.00 2.25
CA ALA A 115 -5.12 -0.98 3.69
C ALA A 115 -4.64 0.32 4.35
N GLU A 116 -3.54 0.88 3.87
CA GLU A 116 -2.95 2.11 4.39
C GLU A 116 -2.38 2.93 3.22
N ILE A 117 -3.14 3.87 2.69
CA ILE A 117 -2.66 4.81 1.69
C ILE A 117 -2.06 6.00 2.45
N ARG A 118 -0.78 6.27 2.21
CA ARG A 118 -0.08 7.39 2.85
C ARG A 118 -0.59 8.71 2.28
N GLU A 119 -0.70 9.73 3.13
CA GLU A 119 -1.00 11.10 2.72
C GLU A 119 -0.09 11.57 1.59
N GLY A 120 -0.67 12.17 0.55
CA GLY A 120 0.00 12.59 -0.68
C GLY A 120 0.16 11.48 -1.73
N PHE A 121 -0.33 10.26 -1.44
CA PHE A 121 -0.38 9.14 -2.40
C PHE A 121 -1.81 8.65 -2.65
N GLU A 122 -2.79 9.45 -2.27
CA GLU A 122 -4.19 9.22 -2.63
C GLU A 122 -4.36 9.43 -4.13
N SER A 123 -5.00 8.48 -4.78
CA SER A 123 -5.29 8.58 -6.19
C SER A 123 -6.66 9.19 -6.45
N ILE A 124 -6.78 9.84 -7.60
CA ILE A 124 -8.03 10.39 -8.10
C ILE A 124 -8.31 9.85 -9.51
N THR A 125 -9.59 9.83 -9.85
CA THR A 125 -10.06 9.70 -11.23
C THR A 125 -10.63 11.04 -11.65
N VAL A 126 -10.10 11.64 -12.70
CA VAL A 126 -10.67 12.81 -13.34
C VAL A 126 -11.47 12.35 -14.54
N VAL A 127 -12.74 12.71 -14.58
CA VAL A 127 -13.64 12.50 -15.72
C VAL A 127 -13.72 13.81 -16.47
N SER A 128 -13.36 13.80 -17.75
CA SER A 128 -13.44 15.00 -18.59
C SER A 128 -14.78 15.08 -19.33
N THR A 129 -15.17 16.28 -19.71
CA THR A 129 -16.45 16.58 -20.39
C THR A 129 -16.61 15.85 -21.72
N ASP A 130 -15.51 15.41 -22.34
CA ASP A 130 -15.49 14.55 -23.54
C ASP A 130 -15.56 13.05 -23.25
N GLY A 131 -15.74 12.67 -21.97
CA GLY A 131 -15.89 11.28 -21.51
C GLY A 131 -14.59 10.53 -21.32
N ARG A 132 -13.41 11.17 -21.47
CA ARG A 132 -12.14 10.54 -21.12
C ARG A 132 -11.95 10.48 -19.61
N THR A 133 -11.24 9.46 -19.14
CA THR A 133 -10.86 9.30 -17.73
C THR A 133 -9.35 9.29 -17.56
N VAL A 134 -8.87 10.04 -16.58
CA VAL A 134 -7.45 10.08 -16.19
C VAL A 134 -7.33 9.65 -14.75
N ASN A 135 -6.54 8.60 -14.50
CA ASN A 135 -6.27 8.07 -13.15
C ASN A 135 -4.84 8.38 -12.74
N GLY A 136 -4.66 8.86 -11.53
CA GLY A 136 -3.33 9.17 -11.01
C GLY A 136 -3.36 9.83 -9.65
N PHE A 137 -2.22 10.38 -9.26
CA PHE A 137 -2.11 11.20 -8.06
C PHE A 137 -2.42 12.66 -8.39
N LEU A 138 -3.10 13.35 -7.49
CA LEU A 138 -3.23 14.78 -7.55
C LEU A 138 -1.86 15.42 -7.29
N ALA A 139 -1.18 15.83 -8.36
CA ALA A 139 0.16 16.40 -8.25
C ALA A 139 0.13 17.90 -7.93
N ASP A 140 -0.84 18.61 -8.50
CA ASP A 140 -1.06 20.05 -8.29
C ASP A 140 -2.47 20.45 -8.73
N GLN A 141 -2.99 21.56 -8.22
CA GLN A 141 -4.23 22.14 -8.69
C GLN A 141 -4.33 23.63 -8.32
N ASP A 142 -4.95 24.38 -9.20
CA ASP A 142 -5.36 25.76 -8.95
C ASP A 142 -6.80 26.00 -9.44
N ASN A 143 -7.19 27.27 -9.61
CA ASN A 143 -8.52 27.64 -10.12
C ASN A 143 -8.68 27.46 -11.64
N ARG A 144 -7.63 27.10 -12.38
CA ARG A 144 -7.62 26.95 -13.84
C ARG A 144 -7.34 25.53 -14.28
N VAL A 145 -6.48 24.81 -13.56
CA VAL A 145 -6.01 23.50 -13.97
C VAL A 145 -5.96 22.51 -12.80
N VAL A 146 -6.01 21.24 -13.16
CA VAL A 146 -5.69 20.09 -12.30
C VAL A 146 -4.56 19.33 -12.96
N VAL A 147 -3.50 19.01 -12.22
CA VAL A 147 -2.36 18.23 -12.68
C VAL A 147 -2.42 16.85 -12.05
N VAL A 148 -2.61 15.84 -12.88
CA VAL A 148 -2.65 14.43 -12.46
C VAL A 148 -1.35 13.77 -12.87
N ARG A 149 -0.64 13.17 -11.91
CA ARG A 149 0.55 12.34 -12.17
C ARG A 149 0.14 10.90 -12.38
N GLY A 150 0.34 10.40 -13.59
CA GLY A 150 0.10 9.00 -13.94
C GLY A 150 1.09 8.03 -13.29
N ILE A 151 0.79 6.73 -13.42
CA ILE A 151 1.67 5.65 -12.94
C ILE A 151 2.99 5.53 -13.73
N ASP A 152 3.09 6.18 -14.86
CA ASP A 152 4.30 6.35 -15.67
C ASP A 152 5.18 7.53 -15.21
N GLY A 153 4.72 8.25 -14.17
CA GLY A 153 5.38 9.43 -13.63
C GLY A 153 5.17 10.71 -14.44
N GLN A 154 4.40 10.65 -15.55
CA GLN A 154 4.11 11.80 -16.36
C GLN A 154 2.97 12.64 -15.76
N ASN A 155 3.11 13.96 -15.85
CA ASN A 155 2.08 14.88 -15.42
C ASN A 155 1.15 15.18 -16.59
N ILE A 156 -0.15 15.01 -16.39
CA ILE A 156 -1.22 15.36 -17.30
C ILE A 156 -1.92 16.58 -16.72
N THR A 157 -1.87 17.71 -17.43
CA THR A 157 -2.58 18.93 -17.05
C THR A 157 -3.93 18.99 -17.74
N ILE A 158 -5.00 19.18 -16.98
CA ILE A 158 -6.37 19.19 -17.44
C ILE A 158 -6.97 20.55 -17.04
N ALA A 159 -7.54 21.29 -17.98
CA ALA A 159 -8.23 22.53 -17.67
C ALA A 159 -9.49 22.23 -16.85
N ARG A 160 -9.81 23.08 -15.86
CA ARG A 160 -10.99 22.84 -15.02
C ARG A 160 -12.29 22.90 -15.81
N ASP A 161 -12.35 23.69 -16.86
CA ASP A 161 -13.51 23.77 -17.74
C ASP A 161 -13.74 22.49 -18.56
N ASP A 162 -12.69 21.64 -18.69
CA ASP A 162 -12.77 20.34 -19.34
C ASP A 162 -13.05 19.20 -18.35
N ILE A 163 -13.23 19.50 -17.06
CA ILE A 163 -13.47 18.49 -16.02
C ILE A 163 -14.96 18.43 -15.70
N GLU A 164 -15.57 17.26 -15.87
CA GLU A 164 -16.93 16.97 -15.42
C GLU A 164 -16.93 16.63 -13.93
N GLU A 165 -16.01 15.74 -13.50
CA GLU A 165 -15.96 15.26 -12.13
C GLU A 165 -14.54 14.87 -11.72
N ILE A 166 -14.21 15.05 -10.43
CA ILE A 166 -13.02 14.51 -9.79
C ILE A 166 -13.46 13.57 -8.68
N VAL A 167 -13.19 12.27 -8.86
CA VAL A 167 -13.58 11.23 -7.91
C VAL A 167 -12.34 10.76 -7.14
N PRO A 168 -12.27 10.95 -5.82
CA PRO A 168 -11.21 10.36 -5.00
C PRO A 168 -11.29 8.84 -5.07
N SER A 169 -10.17 8.19 -5.33
CA SER A 169 -10.09 6.73 -5.32
C SER A 169 -9.80 6.23 -3.90
N LYS A 170 -10.51 5.20 -3.51
CA LYS A 170 -10.27 4.47 -2.26
C LYS A 170 -9.24 3.34 -2.42
N LYS A 171 -8.78 3.11 -3.65
CA LYS A 171 -7.82 2.07 -3.98
C LYS A 171 -6.44 2.68 -4.22
N SER A 172 -5.42 1.99 -3.72
CA SER A 172 -4.03 2.29 -4.04
C SER A 172 -3.75 2.04 -5.52
N LEU A 173 -2.88 2.84 -6.11
CA LEU A 173 -2.31 2.55 -7.44
C LEU A 173 -1.25 1.45 -7.40
N MET A 174 -0.77 1.05 -6.21
CA MET A 174 0.12 -0.10 -6.06
C MET A 174 -0.65 -1.37 -6.41
N PRO A 175 -0.16 -2.20 -7.34
CA PRO A 175 -0.83 -3.44 -7.73
C PRO A 175 -0.92 -4.45 -6.58
N GLU A 176 -2.02 -5.20 -6.54
CA GLU A 176 -2.18 -6.37 -5.69
C GLU A 176 -1.49 -7.59 -6.31
N GLY A 177 -1.20 -8.62 -5.50
CA GLY A 177 -0.68 -9.91 -5.98
C GLY A 177 0.78 -9.93 -6.41
N LEU A 178 1.58 -8.93 -6.05
CA LEU A 178 2.99 -8.82 -6.44
C LEU A 178 3.87 -10.02 -6.04
N LEU A 179 3.47 -10.77 -5.02
CA LEU A 179 4.21 -11.95 -4.53
C LEU A 179 3.75 -13.27 -5.18
N ASN A 180 2.62 -13.28 -5.89
CA ASN A 180 1.99 -14.53 -6.34
C ASN A 180 2.84 -15.35 -7.31
N ASN A 181 3.67 -14.70 -8.12
CA ASN A 181 4.52 -15.34 -9.12
C ASN A 181 5.96 -15.54 -8.63
N LEU A 182 6.27 -15.24 -7.37
CA LEU A 182 7.58 -15.44 -6.78
C LEU A 182 7.66 -16.80 -6.06
N THR A 183 8.81 -17.45 -6.16
CA THR A 183 9.12 -18.63 -5.35
C THR A 183 9.35 -18.23 -3.89
N ASP A 184 9.27 -19.19 -2.97
CA ASP A 184 9.53 -18.96 -1.55
C ASP A 184 10.94 -18.42 -1.30
N GLU A 185 11.93 -18.88 -2.07
CA GLU A 185 13.28 -18.36 -2.03
C GLU A 185 13.35 -16.90 -2.49
N GLN A 186 12.68 -16.56 -3.58
CA GLN A 186 12.61 -15.19 -4.09
C GLN A 186 11.94 -14.24 -3.09
N ILE A 187 10.86 -14.68 -2.44
CA ILE A 187 10.18 -13.90 -1.39
C ILE A 187 11.12 -13.68 -0.20
N ARG A 188 11.80 -14.73 0.27
CA ARG A 188 12.78 -14.62 1.35
C ARG A 188 13.90 -13.63 0.99
N ASN A 189 14.46 -13.73 -0.21
CA ASN A 189 15.51 -12.82 -0.70
C ASN A 189 15.01 -11.38 -0.76
N LEU A 190 13.80 -11.15 -1.30
CA LEU A 190 13.16 -9.83 -1.37
C LEU A 190 13.00 -9.21 0.02
N PHE A 191 12.42 -9.96 0.99
CA PHE A 191 12.23 -9.45 2.33
C PHE A 191 13.55 -9.27 3.09
N THR A 192 14.57 -10.06 2.78
CA THR A 192 15.92 -9.84 3.31
C THR A 192 16.48 -8.50 2.81
N TYR A 193 16.34 -8.18 1.51
CA TYR A 193 16.74 -6.88 0.97
C TYR A 193 15.93 -5.72 1.55
N LEU A 194 14.61 -5.86 1.65
CA LEU A 194 13.75 -4.80 2.20
C LEU A 194 14.11 -4.43 3.65
N LYS A 195 14.64 -5.37 4.43
CA LYS A 195 15.01 -5.18 5.85
C LYS A 195 16.37 -4.53 6.06
N ILE A 196 17.27 -4.52 5.08
CA ILE A 196 18.61 -3.94 5.28
C ILE A 196 18.51 -2.46 5.66
N SER A 197 19.42 -2.01 6.53
CA SER A 197 19.46 -0.63 7.03
C SER A 197 20.33 0.31 6.20
N GLN A 198 21.19 -0.26 5.33
CA GLN A 198 22.15 0.47 4.50
C GLN A 198 22.12 -0.05 3.07
N PRO A 199 22.50 0.80 2.08
CA PRO A 199 22.61 0.34 0.70
C PRO A 199 23.64 -0.78 0.57
N LEU A 200 23.38 -1.70 -0.36
CA LEU A 200 24.37 -2.72 -0.71
C LEU A 200 25.50 -2.06 -1.49
N ASN A 201 26.72 -2.17 -0.98
CA ASN A 201 27.91 -1.79 -1.73
C ASN A 201 28.16 -2.83 -2.84
N GLN A 202 28.39 -2.34 -4.06
CA GLN A 202 28.78 -3.19 -5.19
C GLN A 202 30.17 -3.76 -4.98
#